data_4b490c5dda7db5dd9b36e7cd8556a3ed
#
_entry.id   4b490c5dda7db5dd9b36e7cd8556a3ed
#
_cell.length_a   1.000
_cell.length_b   1.000
_cell.length_c   1.000
_cell.angle_alpha   90.00
_cell.angle_beta   90.00
_cell.angle_gamma   90.00
#
_symmetry.space_group_name_H-M   'P 1'
#
loop_
_entity.id
_entity.type
_entity.pdbx_description
1 polymer ?
#
loop_
_entity_poly.entity_id
_entity_poly.type
_entity_poly.pdbx_seq_one_letter_code
_entity_poly.pdbx_strand_id
1 'polypeptide(L)'
;YSLEEEASPIEIINVRVQAVGETDKPVLQTDERVDADPSAAKKEERSVYIPETQEFETVPIYDGHKLSYGHRIPGPAMIEEVTTAIFVSSSFDCIVDKLGSFVLYAKGQEDLIEATLEGAA
;
A
#
# COMPACT_ATOMS: atom_id res chain seq x y z
N TYR A 1 38.51 29.57 8.35
CA TYR A 1 39.77 29.34 9.10
C TYR A 1 40.87 29.07 8.10
N SER A 2 41.76 30.01 7.90
CA SER A 2 43.01 29.76 7.19
C SER A 2 44.06 29.32 8.23
N LEU A 3 44.52 28.09 8.14
CA LEU A 3 45.65 27.59 8.89
C LEU A 3 46.94 28.09 8.20
N GLU A 4 47.27 29.40 8.40
CA GLU A 4 48.52 30.00 7.98
C GLU A 4 49.53 30.09 9.14
N GLU A 5 49.62 29.06 9.97
CA GLU A 5 50.76 28.96 10.90
C GLU A 5 51.70 27.87 10.41
N GLU A 6 52.84 28.31 9.97
CA GLU A 6 53.95 27.53 9.38
C GLU A 6 54.56 26.46 10.28
N ALA A 7 53.96 26.08 11.40
CA ALA A 7 54.67 25.27 12.36
C ALA A 7 53.98 24.04 12.90
N SER A 8 52.74 23.78 12.48
CA SER A 8 52.01 22.60 12.99
C SER A 8 51.98 21.47 11.97
N PRO A 9 52.58 20.34 12.19
CA PRO A 9 52.49 19.18 11.30
C PRO A 9 51.02 18.70 11.27
N ILE A 10 50.55 18.41 10.07
CA ILE A 10 49.22 17.81 9.88
C ILE A 10 49.35 16.31 10.09
N GLU A 11 48.65 15.78 11.08
CA GLU A 11 48.61 14.36 11.34
C GLU A 11 47.29 13.77 10.92
N ILE A 12 47.29 12.64 10.21
CA ILE A 12 46.10 11.85 9.90
C ILE A 12 45.86 10.91 11.07
N ILE A 13 44.82 11.20 11.84
CA ILE A 13 44.50 10.40 13.04
C ILE A 13 43.63 9.20 12.68
N ASN A 14 42.77 9.33 11.67
CA ASN A 14 41.84 8.28 11.31
C ASN A 14 41.48 8.34 9.80
N VAL A 15 41.32 7.19 9.19
CA VAL A 15 40.84 7.05 7.82
C VAL A 15 39.65 6.08 7.85
N ARG A 16 38.52 6.51 7.32
CA ARG A 16 37.35 5.65 7.16
C ARG A 16 37.06 5.48 5.67
N VAL A 17 36.90 4.22 5.27
CA VAL A 17 36.53 3.85 3.90
C VAL A 17 35.19 3.11 3.96
N GLN A 18 34.24 3.52 3.12
CA GLN A 18 33.00 2.82 2.92
C GLN A 18 32.92 2.37 1.45
N ALA A 19 32.77 1.07 1.26
CA ALA A 19 32.55 0.48 -0.06
C ALA A 19 31.10 0.01 -0.15
N VAL A 20 30.41 0.37 -1.22
CA VAL A 20 29.02 -0.03 -1.52
C VAL A 20 29.03 -0.82 -2.82
N GLY A 21 28.66 -2.11 -2.74
CA GLY A 21 28.42 -2.94 -3.91
C GLY A 21 26.98 -2.74 -4.39
N GLU A 22 26.80 -2.35 -5.64
CA GLU A 22 25.48 -2.30 -6.25
C GLU A 22 25.11 -3.69 -6.79
N THR A 23 23.90 -4.13 -6.49
CA THR A 23 23.31 -5.34 -7.07
C THR A 23 22.16 -4.95 -7.99
N ASP A 24 21.89 -5.77 -8.98
CA ASP A 24 20.72 -5.61 -9.84
C ASP A 24 19.46 -5.62 -8.96
N LYS A 25 18.65 -4.58 -9.07
CA LYS A 25 17.40 -4.47 -8.32
C LYS A 25 16.29 -5.16 -9.09
N PRO A 26 15.41 -5.93 -8.42
CA PRO A 26 14.25 -6.50 -9.09
C PRO A 26 13.34 -5.39 -9.63
N VAL A 27 12.89 -5.56 -10.85
CA VAL A 27 11.87 -4.68 -11.44
C VAL A 27 10.51 -5.21 -10.99
N LEU A 28 9.77 -4.39 -10.26
CA LEU A 28 8.40 -4.72 -9.89
C LEU A 28 7.51 -4.60 -11.13
N GLN A 29 6.76 -5.64 -11.40
CA GLN A 29 5.75 -5.61 -12.46
C GLN A 29 4.55 -4.77 -11.97
N THR A 30 4.04 -3.94 -12.86
CA THR A 30 2.86 -3.12 -12.61
C THR A 30 1.76 -3.54 -13.56
N ASP A 31 0.54 -3.61 -13.06
CA ASP A 31 -0.64 -3.91 -13.84
C ASP A 31 -1.20 -2.64 -14.51
N GLU A 32 -1.97 -2.84 -15.57
CA GLU A 32 -2.77 -1.77 -16.16
C GLU A 32 -4.01 -1.52 -15.31
N ARG A 33 -4.40 -0.23 -15.21
CA ARG A 33 -5.57 0.16 -14.45
C ARG A 33 -6.85 -0.31 -15.12
N VAL A 34 -7.69 -1.02 -14.38
CA VAL A 34 -9.05 -1.40 -14.81
C VAL A 34 -10.09 -0.41 -14.26
N ASP A 35 -11.35 -0.60 -14.61
CA ASP A 35 -12.46 0.19 -14.03
C ASP A 35 -12.61 -0.06 -12.51
N ALA A 36 -13.37 0.80 -11.84
CA ALA A 36 -13.51 0.74 -10.38
C ALA A 36 -14.47 -0.36 -9.89
N ASP A 37 -15.24 -0.99 -10.77
CA ASP A 37 -16.29 -1.96 -10.41
C ASP A 37 -15.70 -3.32 -10.05
N PRO A 38 -15.77 -3.74 -8.74
CA PRO A 38 -15.24 -5.02 -8.29
C PRO A 38 -16.24 -6.18 -8.41
N SER A 39 -17.39 -5.99 -9.03
CA SER A 39 -18.51 -6.94 -9.00
C SER A 39 -18.14 -8.34 -9.49
N ALA A 40 -17.25 -8.45 -10.48
CA ALA A 40 -16.78 -9.73 -11.01
C ALA A 40 -15.98 -10.55 -9.97
N ALA A 41 -15.41 -9.90 -8.96
CA ALA A 41 -14.67 -10.53 -7.87
C ALA A 41 -15.55 -10.90 -6.67
N LYS A 42 -16.82 -10.45 -6.64
CA LYS A 42 -17.74 -10.78 -5.55
C LYS A 42 -18.07 -12.27 -5.56
N LYS A 43 -17.84 -12.93 -4.43
CA LYS A 43 -18.11 -14.36 -4.23
C LYS A 43 -19.52 -14.61 -3.68
N GLU A 44 -19.82 -13.95 -2.57
CA GLU A 44 -21.01 -14.18 -1.76
C GLU A 44 -21.29 -12.98 -0.85
N GLU A 45 -22.35 -13.08 -0.09
CA GLU A 45 -22.62 -12.22 1.06
C GLU A 45 -22.60 -13.05 2.33
N ARG A 46 -22.05 -12.49 3.40
CA ARG A 46 -21.92 -13.20 4.69
C ARG A 46 -22.27 -12.27 5.83
N SER A 47 -22.89 -12.84 6.87
CA SER A 47 -23.12 -12.13 8.12
C SER A 47 -21.81 -12.04 8.90
N VAL A 48 -21.37 -10.81 9.15
CA VAL A 48 -20.10 -10.48 9.83
C VAL A 48 -20.39 -9.53 10.99
N TYR A 49 -19.73 -9.77 12.12
CA TYR A 49 -19.84 -8.86 13.26
C TYR A 49 -19.07 -7.56 12.96
N ILE A 50 -19.76 -6.43 13.09
CA ILE A 50 -19.21 -5.09 12.86
C ILE A 50 -18.93 -4.44 14.22
N PRO A 51 -17.66 -4.25 14.60
CA PRO A 51 -17.31 -3.70 15.91
C PRO A 51 -17.84 -2.28 16.16
N GLU A 52 -17.95 -1.47 15.10
CA GLU A 52 -18.40 -0.08 15.19
C GLU A 52 -19.87 0.03 15.59
N THR A 53 -20.71 -0.86 15.08
CA THR A 53 -22.15 -0.91 15.39
C THR A 53 -22.47 -1.90 16.50
N GLN A 54 -21.54 -2.82 16.82
CA GLN A 54 -21.72 -3.95 17.76
C GLN A 54 -22.86 -4.89 17.34
N GLU A 55 -23.09 -5.00 16.04
CA GLU A 55 -24.13 -5.85 15.43
C GLU A 55 -23.55 -6.71 14.32
N PHE A 56 -24.30 -7.75 13.95
CA PHE A 56 -24.02 -8.53 12.74
C PHE A 56 -24.69 -7.88 11.54
N GLU A 57 -23.90 -7.64 10.50
CA GLU A 57 -24.38 -7.08 9.23
C GLU A 57 -24.01 -8.03 8.08
N THR A 58 -24.85 -8.04 7.05
CA THR A 58 -24.54 -8.76 5.81
C THR A 58 -23.60 -7.91 4.96
N VAL A 59 -22.41 -8.43 4.71
CA VAL A 59 -21.37 -7.74 3.93
C VAL A 59 -20.96 -8.57 2.72
N PRO A 60 -20.55 -7.92 1.61
CA PRO A 60 -20.04 -8.65 0.45
C PRO A 60 -18.64 -9.21 0.74
N ILE A 61 -18.40 -10.39 0.21
CA ILE A 61 -17.11 -11.08 0.25
C ILE A 61 -16.53 -11.10 -1.16
N TYR A 62 -15.31 -10.60 -1.31
CA TYR A 62 -14.58 -10.55 -2.58
C TYR A 62 -13.43 -11.55 -2.60
N ASP A 63 -13.20 -12.13 -3.77
CA ASP A 63 -12.02 -12.95 -4.04
C ASP A 63 -10.85 -12.02 -4.39
N GLY A 64 -9.85 -11.96 -3.50
CA GLY A 64 -8.68 -11.10 -3.69
C GLY A 64 -7.91 -11.38 -4.98
N HIS A 65 -7.90 -12.64 -5.43
CA HIS A 65 -7.23 -13.02 -6.69
C HIS A 65 -7.89 -12.48 -7.96
N LYS A 66 -9.15 -12.07 -7.87
CA LYS A 66 -9.91 -11.48 -8.99
C LYS A 66 -9.94 -9.96 -8.93
N LEU A 67 -9.34 -9.37 -7.91
CA LEU A 67 -9.18 -7.93 -7.78
C LEU A 67 -7.90 -7.48 -8.48
N SER A 68 -8.00 -6.41 -9.25
CA SER A 68 -6.90 -5.85 -10.05
C SER A 68 -6.75 -4.35 -9.81
N TYR A 69 -5.63 -3.78 -10.25
CA TYR A 69 -5.35 -2.36 -10.11
C TYR A 69 -6.52 -1.49 -10.59
N GLY A 70 -7.00 -0.64 -9.72
CA GLY A 70 -8.11 0.29 -9.98
C GLY A 70 -9.44 -0.12 -9.37
N HIS A 71 -9.65 -1.41 -9.05
CA HIS A 71 -10.87 -1.83 -8.36
C HIS A 71 -11.00 -1.12 -7.02
N ARG A 72 -12.22 -0.63 -6.73
CA ARG A 72 -12.58 0.01 -5.47
C ARG A 72 -13.62 -0.82 -4.75
N ILE A 73 -13.34 -1.12 -3.51
CA ILE A 73 -14.20 -1.93 -2.65
C ILE A 73 -14.71 -1.03 -1.54
N PRO A 74 -16.00 -0.61 -1.59
CA PRO A 74 -16.56 0.19 -0.52
C PRO A 74 -16.77 -0.66 0.74
N GLY A 75 -16.45 -0.09 1.89
CA GLY A 75 -16.76 -0.72 3.17
C GLY A 75 -18.22 -0.53 3.61
N PRO A 76 -18.80 -1.44 4.41
CA PRO A 76 -18.12 -2.61 4.95
C PRO A 76 -18.04 -3.76 3.95
N ALA A 77 -16.91 -4.46 3.91
CA ALA A 77 -16.66 -5.59 3.02
C ALA A 77 -15.57 -6.50 3.56
N MET A 78 -15.47 -7.71 3.03
CA MET A 78 -14.32 -8.58 3.27
C MET A 78 -13.66 -8.98 1.95
N ILE A 79 -12.35 -9.06 1.97
CA ILE A 79 -11.54 -9.57 0.86
C ILE A 79 -10.83 -10.82 1.36
N GLU A 80 -11.07 -11.94 0.71
CA GLU A 80 -10.45 -13.22 1.04
C GLU A 80 -9.23 -13.48 0.16
N GLU A 81 -8.12 -13.79 0.80
CA GLU A 81 -6.89 -14.27 0.22
C GLU A 81 -6.61 -15.72 0.66
N VAL A 82 -5.62 -16.38 0.07
CA VAL A 82 -5.33 -17.81 0.36
C VAL A 82 -5.05 -18.03 1.85
N THR A 83 -4.34 -17.13 2.49
CA THR A 83 -3.85 -17.31 3.87
C THR A 83 -4.40 -16.28 4.85
N THR A 84 -5.18 -15.32 4.39
CA THR A 84 -5.68 -14.21 5.21
C THR A 84 -6.99 -13.66 4.68
N ALA A 85 -7.62 -12.81 5.46
CA ALA A 85 -8.75 -12.00 5.05
C ALA A 85 -8.53 -10.55 5.48
N ILE A 86 -9.01 -9.62 4.66
CA ILE A 86 -8.95 -8.19 4.93
C ILE A 86 -10.37 -7.71 5.20
N PHE A 87 -10.58 -7.15 6.37
CA PHE A 87 -11.82 -6.49 6.72
C PHE A 87 -11.74 -5.00 6.38
N VAL A 88 -12.58 -4.55 5.47
CA VAL A 88 -12.78 -3.13 5.17
C VAL A 88 -13.95 -2.66 6.02
N SER A 89 -13.68 -1.80 7.02
CA SER A 89 -14.73 -1.34 7.92
C SER A 89 -15.66 -0.34 7.25
N SER A 90 -16.79 -0.04 7.89
CA SER A 90 -17.80 0.89 7.36
C SER A 90 -17.29 2.33 7.16
N SER A 91 -16.23 2.71 7.88
CA SER A 91 -15.59 4.03 7.79
C SER A 91 -14.51 4.14 6.72
N PHE A 92 -14.18 3.02 6.06
CA PHE A 92 -13.11 2.94 5.08
C PHE A 92 -13.60 2.40 3.73
N ASP A 93 -12.86 2.71 2.71
CA ASP A 93 -12.90 2.04 1.42
C ASP A 93 -11.53 1.44 1.13
N CYS A 94 -11.46 0.55 0.16
CA CYS A 94 -10.23 -0.06 -0.28
C CYS A 94 -10.05 0.14 -1.78
N ILE A 95 -8.82 0.37 -2.21
CA ILE A 95 -8.43 0.37 -3.63
C ILE A 95 -7.24 -0.56 -3.83
N VAL A 96 -7.19 -1.19 -4.99
CA VAL A 96 -6.02 -1.97 -5.41
C VAL A 96 -5.06 -1.06 -6.17
N ASP A 97 -3.81 -1.01 -5.74
CA ASP A 97 -2.77 -0.21 -6.38
C ASP A 97 -2.12 -0.94 -7.57
N LYS A 98 -1.22 -0.24 -8.28
CA LYS A 98 -0.53 -0.77 -9.46
C LYS A 98 0.39 -1.96 -9.19
N LEU A 99 0.72 -2.23 -7.94
CA LEU A 99 1.53 -3.37 -7.49
C LEU A 99 0.67 -4.53 -6.97
N GLY A 100 -0.65 -4.40 -7.02
CA GLY A 100 -1.59 -5.38 -6.49
C GLY A 100 -1.77 -5.30 -4.97
N SER A 101 -1.35 -4.21 -4.33
CA SER A 101 -1.56 -4.02 -2.89
C SER A 101 -2.94 -3.46 -2.60
N PHE A 102 -3.51 -3.87 -1.47
CA PHE A 102 -4.78 -3.35 -0.98
C PHE A 102 -4.52 -2.14 -0.08
N VAL A 103 -4.98 -0.98 -0.51
CA VAL A 103 -4.83 0.29 0.20
C VAL A 103 -6.18 0.70 0.79
N LEU A 104 -6.27 0.67 2.13
CA LEU A 104 -7.45 1.13 2.85
C LEU A 104 -7.31 2.61 3.16
N TYR A 105 -8.35 3.38 2.91
CA TYR A 105 -8.40 4.81 3.17
C TYR A 105 -9.75 5.22 3.77
N ALA A 106 -9.75 6.28 4.57
CA ALA A 106 -10.97 6.80 5.15
C ALA A 106 -11.90 7.36 4.06
N LYS A 107 -13.19 7.08 4.16
CA LYS A 107 -14.20 7.63 3.24
C LYS A 107 -14.11 9.15 3.18
N GLY A 108 -14.20 9.71 1.97
CA GLY A 108 -14.06 11.14 1.71
C GLY A 108 -12.63 11.61 1.43
N GLN A 109 -11.66 10.70 1.37
CA GLN A 109 -10.25 11.00 1.06
C GLN A 109 -9.80 10.45 -0.31
N GLU A 110 -10.72 10.28 -1.23
CA GLU A 110 -10.47 9.71 -2.56
C GLU A 110 -9.43 10.53 -3.35
N ASP A 111 -9.50 11.85 -3.29
CA ASP A 111 -8.56 12.74 -4.00
C ASP A 111 -7.13 12.57 -3.51
N LEU A 112 -6.94 12.39 -2.20
CA LEU A 112 -5.63 12.15 -1.61
C LEU A 112 -5.05 10.81 -2.06
N ILE A 113 -5.89 9.80 -2.14
CA ILE A 113 -5.48 8.46 -2.58
C ILE A 113 -5.14 8.47 -4.07
N GLU A 114 -5.93 9.13 -4.92
CA GLU A 114 -5.61 9.24 -6.36
C GLU A 114 -4.25 9.92 -6.57
N ALA A 115 -4.00 11.04 -5.88
CA ALA A 115 -2.71 11.73 -5.95
C ALA A 115 -1.54 10.81 -5.48
N THR A 116 -1.77 9.98 -4.47
CA THR A 116 -0.77 9.03 -3.96
C THR A 116 -0.50 7.91 -4.96
N LEU A 117 -1.54 7.36 -5.57
CA LEU A 117 -1.41 6.28 -6.55
C LEU A 117 -0.70 6.73 -7.84
N GLU A 118 -0.97 7.96 -8.28
CA GLU A 118 -0.31 8.55 -9.45
C GLU A 118 1.15 8.93 -9.15
N GLY A 119 1.42 9.42 -7.94
CA GLY A 119 2.75 9.86 -7.51
C GLY A 119 3.68 8.73 -7.04
N ALA A 120 3.15 7.56 -6.73
CA ALA A 120 3.93 6.38 -6.35
C ALA A 120 4.58 5.75 -7.61
N ALA A 121 5.68 6.34 -8.01
CA ALA A 121 6.52 5.81 -9.08
C ALA A 121 7.50 4.78 -8.52
#